data_5f78b2dc9ae6049854ae28f9c1455fa5
#
_entry.id   5f78b2dc9ae6049854ae28f9c1455fa5
#
_cell.length_a   1.000
_cell.length_b   1.000
_cell.length_c   1.000
_cell.angle_alpha   90.00
_cell.angle_beta   90.00
_cell.angle_gamma   90.00
#
_symmetry.space_group_name_H-M   'P 1'
#
loop_
_entity.id
_entity.type
_entity.pdbx_description
1 polymer ?
#
loop_
_entity_poly.entity_id
_entity_poly.type
_entity_poly.pdbx_seq_one_letter_code
_entity_poly.pdbx_strand_id
1 'polypeptide(L)'
;MTDEIFIQNLKEKYGQILKLTSDDQSITAYCKKPTFEIYLKYQKLYKDNPHEAILFLFKECLLEKENYNDEFMLASGNSIIEIIKKDSEFNIDSTPEKDEFKKSAALIRYAFQVDPYKLTMDEFYKLLEEALWLQKHNDNRMEKTMMAAFAKTFSN
;
A
#
# COMPACT_ATOMS: atom_id res chain seq x y z
N MET A 1 -13.12 21.47 21.61
CA MET A 1 -13.01 21.25 20.14
C MET A 1 -13.83 20.02 19.89
N THR A 2 -14.87 20.09 19.04
CA THR A 2 -15.71 18.91 18.80
C THR A 2 -14.89 17.87 18.03
N ASP A 3 -15.07 16.59 18.34
CA ASP A 3 -14.34 15.48 17.70
C ASP A 3 -14.42 15.53 16.16
N GLU A 4 -15.51 16.05 15.62
CA GLU A 4 -15.71 16.22 14.18
C GLU A 4 -14.70 17.19 13.55
N ILE A 5 -14.41 18.34 14.18
CA ILE A 5 -13.43 19.32 13.67
C ILE A 5 -12.02 18.72 13.70
N PHE A 6 -11.71 17.95 14.74
CA PHE A 6 -10.44 17.29 14.87
C PHE A 6 -10.26 16.23 13.76
N ILE A 7 -11.25 15.38 13.54
CA ILE A 7 -11.25 14.37 12.47
C ILE A 7 -11.14 15.03 11.10
N GLN A 8 -11.84 16.16 10.87
CA GLN A 8 -11.78 16.87 9.60
C GLN A 8 -10.35 17.39 9.32
N ASN A 9 -9.70 17.99 10.30
CA ASN A 9 -8.32 18.46 10.18
C ASN A 9 -7.34 17.32 9.89
N LEU A 10 -7.54 16.15 10.50
CA LEU A 10 -6.72 14.97 10.22
C LEU A 10 -6.92 14.47 8.77
N LYS A 11 -8.16 14.45 8.28
CA LYS A 11 -8.47 14.07 6.90
C LYS A 11 -7.87 15.03 5.88
N GLU A 12 -7.91 16.31 6.12
CA GLU A 12 -7.30 17.34 5.24
C GLU A 12 -5.78 17.19 5.16
N LYS A 13 -5.14 16.83 6.29
CA LYS A 13 -3.69 16.68 6.36
C LYS A 13 -3.16 15.35 5.86
N TYR A 14 -3.88 14.26 6.12
CA TYR A 14 -3.40 12.89 5.90
C TYR A 14 -4.24 12.07 4.91
N GLY A 15 -5.30 12.65 4.36
CA GLY A 15 -6.24 11.97 3.47
C GLY A 15 -7.14 11.00 4.23
N GLN A 16 -7.15 9.73 3.81
CA GLN A 16 -7.93 8.72 4.50
C GLN A 16 -7.31 8.35 5.84
N ILE A 17 -8.12 8.41 6.90
CA ILE A 17 -7.73 8.02 8.25
C ILE A 17 -8.55 6.80 8.69
N LEU A 18 -7.92 5.95 9.50
CA LEU A 18 -8.52 4.80 10.14
C LEU A 18 -8.86 5.18 11.59
N LYS A 19 -10.11 4.95 12.00
CA LYS A 19 -10.53 5.03 13.39
C LYS A 19 -10.54 3.61 13.95
N LEU A 20 -9.67 3.33 14.91
CA LEU A 20 -9.54 2.04 15.58
C LEU A 20 -10.04 2.20 17.01
N THR A 21 -10.96 1.35 17.43
CA THR A 21 -11.62 1.44 18.73
C THR A 21 -11.57 0.07 19.40
N SER A 22 -11.30 0.04 20.72
CA SER A 22 -11.38 -1.18 21.51
C SER A 22 -12.81 -1.73 21.55
N ASP A 23 -12.97 -3.03 21.84
CA ASP A 23 -14.27 -3.71 21.88
C ASP A 23 -15.23 -3.06 22.88
N ASP A 24 -14.72 -2.59 24.00
CA ASP A 24 -15.47 -1.88 25.04
C ASP A 24 -15.69 -0.38 24.74
N GLN A 25 -15.20 0.10 23.61
CA GLN A 25 -15.22 1.49 23.17
C GLN A 25 -14.55 2.50 24.13
N SER A 26 -13.76 2.03 25.06
CA SER A 26 -13.06 2.88 26.04
C SER A 26 -11.83 3.57 25.45
N ILE A 27 -11.21 2.97 24.45
CA ILE A 27 -9.98 3.44 23.82
C ILE A 27 -10.23 3.65 22.32
N THR A 28 -9.81 4.79 21.80
CA THR A 28 -9.87 5.09 20.35
C THR A 28 -8.53 5.64 19.90
N ALA A 29 -8.04 5.19 18.75
CA ALA A 29 -6.86 5.70 18.08
C ALA A 29 -7.15 6.10 16.64
N TYR A 30 -6.51 7.15 16.17
CA TYR A 30 -6.57 7.59 14.79
C TYR A 30 -5.24 7.29 14.08
N CYS A 31 -5.32 6.55 12.99
CA CYS A 31 -4.15 6.11 12.23
C CYS A 31 -4.28 6.55 10.77
N LYS A 32 -3.15 6.85 10.14
CA LYS A 32 -3.06 6.94 8.67
C LYS A 32 -2.92 5.55 8.07
N LYS A 33 -3.25 5.39 6.79
CA LYS A 33 -2.90 4.17 6.05
C LYS A 33 -1.37 4.06 5.94
N PRO A 34 -0.78 2.86 6.09
CA PRO A 34 0.65 2.68 5.92
C PRO A 34 1.05 2.93 4.48
N THR A 35 2.21 3.58 4.31
CA THR A 35 2.85 3.71 3.01
C THR A 35 3.55 2.40 2.64
N PHE A 36 3.86 2.24 1.35
CA PHE A 36 4.61 1.09 0.86
C PHE A 36 5.96 0.90 1.60
N GLU A 37 6.65 2.00 1.93
CA GLU A 37 7.88 1.95 2.72
C GLU A 37 7.66 1.36 4.13
N ILE A 38 6.61 1.81 4.82
CA ILE A 38 6.25 1.29 6.16
C ILE A 38 5.91 -0.19 6.08
N TYR A 39 5.15 -0.60 5.06
CA TYR A 39 4.77 -1.98 4.84
C TYR A 39 5.99 -2.90 4.58
N LEU A 40 6.97 -2.46 3.78
CA LEU A 40 8.20 -3.22 3.56
C LEU A 40 9.02 -3.39 4.84
N LYS A 41 9.10 -2.34 5.68
CA LYS A 41 9.78 -2.43 7.00
C LYS A 41 9.05 -3.41 7.92
N TYR A 42 7.71 -3.34 7.96
CA TYR A 42 6.88 -4.30 8.69
C TYR A 42 7.15 -5.74 8.23
N GLN A 43 7.12 -6.03 6.93
CA GLN A 43 7.37 -7.38 6.41
C GLN A 43 8.77 -7.91 6.77
N LYS A 44 9.77 -7.04 6.76
CA LYS A 44 11.12 -7.42 7.15
C LYS A 44 11.19 -7.80 8.63
N LEU A 45 10.59 -6.99 9.51
CA LEU A 45 10.53 -7.26 10.94
C LEU A 45 9.68 -8.49 11.26
N TYR A 46 8.59 -8.69 10.53
CA TYR A 46 7.67 -9.80 10.76
C TYR A 46 8.33 -11.18 10.62
N LYS A 47 9.34 -11.31 9.77
CA LYS A 47 10.09 -12.56 9.61
C LYS A 47 10.89 -12.93 10.86
N ASP A 48 11.39 -11.94 11.57
CA ASP A 48 12.25 -12.13 12.73
C ASP A 48 11.44 -12.12 14.04
N ASN A 49 10.51 -11.18 14.16
CA ASN A 49 9.67 -10.99 15.35
C ASN A 49 8.27 -10.45 14.96
N PRO A 50 7.29 -11.33 14.75
CA PRO A 50 5.93 -10.92 14.38
C PRO A 50 5.27 -9.94 15.35
N HIS A 51 5.47 -10.13 16.65
CA HIS A 51 4.89 -9.28 17.69
C HIS A 51 5.43 -7.84 17.58
N GLU A 52 6.74 -7.68 17.50
CA GLU A 52 7.38 -6.37 17.37
C GLU A 52 7.03 -5.68 16.05
N ALA A 53 6.89 -6.45 14.98
CA ALA A 53 6.47 -5.93 13.68
C ALA A 53 5.08 -5.31 13.70
N ILE A 54 4.12 -5.96 14.38
CA ILE A 54 2.76 -5.45 14.52
C ILE A 54 2.74 -4.16 15.34
N LEU A 55 3.49 -4.12 16.46
CA LEU A 55 3.63 -2.91 17.27
C LEU A 55 4.29 -1.77 16.49
N PHE A 56 5.32 -2.07 15.70
CA PHE A 56 5.96 -1.12 14.80
C PHE A 56 4.96 -0.54 13.80
N LEU A 57 4.19 -1.40 13.11
CA LEU A 57 3.20 -0.97 12.13
C LEU A 57 2.18 -0.01 12.74
N PHE A 58 1.62 -0.35 13.90
CA PHE A 58 0.68 0.52 14.60
C PHE A 58 1.31 1.89 14.93
N LYS A 59 2.52 1.90 15.53
CA LYS A 59 3.21 3.13 15.94
C LYS A 59 3.52 4.06 14.76
N GLU A 60 3.93 3.51 13.62
CA GLU A 60 4.23 4.29 12.41
C GLU A 60 2.97 4.86 11.73
N CYS A 61 1.82 4.22 11.93
CA CYS A 61 0.54 4.69 11.41
C CYS A 61 -0.17 5.66 12.35
N LEU A 62 0.15 5.66 13.64
CA LEU A 62 -0.51 6.47 14.66
C LEU A 62 -0.33 7.97 14.39
N LEU A 63 -1.43 8.72 14.46
CA LEU A 63 -1.45 10.17 14.23
C LEU A 63 -1.35 10.98 15.53
N GLU A 64 -1.66 10.36 16.65
CA GLU A 64 -1.69 10.96 17.98
C GLU A 64 -0.55 10.40 18.83
N LYS A 65 0.04 11.26 19.67
CA LYS A 65 1.08 10.83 20.63
C LYS A 65 0.45 10.43 21.96
N GLU A 66 -0.38 9.42 21.93
CA GLU A 66 -0.93 8.83 23.15
C GLU A 66 -0.24 7.51 23.48
N ASN A 67 -0.21 7.17 24.78
CA ASN A 67 0.32 5.89 25.24
C ASN A 67 -0.82 4.89 25.31
N TYR A 68 -0.76 3.89 24.45
CA TYR A 68 -1.68 2.76 24.41
C TYR A 68 -1.03 1.53 25.04
N ASN A 69 -1.83 0.65 25.61
CA ASN A 69 -1.33 -0.64 26.08
C ASN A 69 -1.00 -1.57 24.91
N ASP A 70 -0.12 -2.54 25.12
CA ASP A 70 0.36 -3.45 24.07
C ASP A 70 -0.77 -4.27 23.45
N GLU A 71 -1.77 -4.67 24.23
CA GLU A 71 -2.91 -5.45 23.76
C GLU A 71 -3.73 -4.67 22.71
N PHE A 72 -4.08 -3.41 23.01
CA PHE A 72 -4.76 -2.54 22.05
C PHE A 72 -3.91 -2.26 20.82
N MET A 73 -2.61 -2.01 21.01
CA MET A 73 -1.69 -1.77 19.89
C MET A 73 -1.58 -2.97 18.95
N LEU A 74 -1.55 -4.20 19.50
CA LEU A 74 -1.53 -5.44 18.71
C LEU A 74 -2.83 -5.67 17.95
N ALA A 75 -3.98 -5.53 18.61
CA ALA A 75 -5.29 -5.67 18.00
C ALA A 75 -5.46 -4.65 16.87
N SER A 76 -5.09 -3.39 17.11
CA SER A 76 -5.14 -2.31 16.14
C SER A 76 -4.18 -2.53 14.97
N GLY A 77 -2.96 -2.99 15.22
CA GLY A 77 -2.00 -3.33 14.17
C GLY A 77 -2.50 -4.46 13.26
N ASN A 78 -3.11 -5.49 13.83
CA ASN A 78 -3.76 -6.57 13.06
C ASN A 78 -4.93 -6.03 12.22
N SER A 79 -5.74 -5.13 12.76
CA SER A 79 -6.83 -4.50 12.01
C SER A 79 -6.32 -3.69 10.82
N ILE A 80 -5.18 -2.99 10.95
CA ILE A 80 -4.53 -2.29 9.83
C ILE A 80 -4.12 -3.30 8.75
N ILE A 81 -3.53 -4.45 9.12
CA ILE A 81 -3.13 -5.50 8.17
C ILE A 81 -4.36 -6.04 7.42
N GLU A 82 -5.46 -6.29 8.12
CA GLU A 82 -6.72 -6.77 7.53
C GLU A 82 -7.29 -5.76 6.51
N ILE A 83 -7.22 -4.46 6.81
CA ILE A 83 -7.65 -3.41 5.89
C ILE A 83 -6.77 -3.41 4.63
N ILE A 84 -5.44 -3.51 4.78
CA ILE A 84 -4.52 -3.58 3.64
C ILE A 84 -4.85 -4.80 2.76
N LYS A 85 -5.10 -5.96 3.36
CA LYS A 85 -5.46 -7.19 2.63
C LYS A 85 -6.76 -7.02 1.83
N LYS A 86 -7.77 -6.39 2.43
CA LYS A 86 -9.06 -6.13 1.75
C LYS A 86 -8.94 -5.12 0.61
N ASP A 87 -8.18 -4.05 0.83
CA ASP A 87 -8.03 -2.97 -0.16
C ASP A 87 -7.18 -3.41 -1.36
N SER A 88 -6.31 -4.42 -1.20
CA SER A 88 -5.35 -4.80 -2.24
C SER A 88 -5.89 -5.81 -3.26
N GLU A 89 -7.01 -6.51 -3.01
CA GLU A 89 -7.50 -7.66 -3.82
C GLU A 89 -6.41 -8.70 -4.15
N PHE A 90 -5.17 -8.42 -3.75
CA PHE A 90 -4.04 -9.31 -3.91
C PHE A 90 -3.99 -10.29 -2.72
N ASN A 91 -3.94 -11.57 -3.03
CA ASN A 91 -3.68 -12.63 -2.06
C ASN A 91 -2.26 -12.42 -1.48
N ILE A 92 -2.17 -11.66 -0.39
CA ILE A 92 -0.91 -11.40 0.33
C ILE A 92 -0.34 -12.68 0.98
N ASP A 93 -1.05 -13.80 0.91
CA ASP A 93 -0.58 -15.11 1.39
C ASP A 93 0.64 -15.65 0.63
N SER A 94 0.88 -15.17 -0.60
CA SER A 94 2.19 -15.29 -1.25
C SER A 94 2.96 -14.01 -0.97
N THR A 95 3.85 -14.02 0.02
CA THR A 95 4.85 -12.94 0.19
C THR A 95 5.58 -12.78 -1.14
N PRO A 96 5.34 -11.69 -1.91
CA PRO A 96 6.08 -11.48 -3.14
C PRO A 96 7.56 -11.48 -2.79
N GLU A 97 8.36 -12.17 -3.57
CA GLU A 97 9.80 -12.14 -3.36
C GLU A 97 10.27 -10.67 -3.38
N LYS A 98 11.27 -10.35 -2.57
CA LYS A 98 11.79 -8.99 -2.41
C LYS A 98 12.11 -8.29 -3.73
N ASP A 99 12.40 -9.07 -4.78
CA ASP A 99 12.68 -8.58 -6.13
C ASP A 99 11.41 -8.22 -6.91
N GLU A 100 10.27 -8.83 -6.64
CA GLU A 100 9.00 -8.48 -7.30
C GLU A 100 8.49 -7.11 -6.85
N PHE A 101 8.60 -6.77 -5.57
CA PHE A 101 8.28 -5.43 -5.10
C PHE A 101 9.17 -4.36 -5.71
N LYS A 102 10.47 -4.64 -5.88
CA LYS A 102 11.39 -3.70 -6.51
C LYS A 102 11.06 -3.49 -7.99
N LYS A 103 10.74 -4.57 -8.71
CA LYS A 103 10.32 -4.50 -10.11
C LYS A 103 9.02 -3.71 -10.26
N SER A 104 8.03 -3.99 -9.40
CA SER A 104 6.76 -3.27 -9.35
C SER A 104 6.95 -1.77 -9.07
N ALA A 105 7.79 -1.43 -8.10
CA ALA A 105 8.12 -0.05 -7.77
C ALA A 105 8.85 0.65 -8.93
N ALA A 106 9.76 -0.04 -9.62
CA ALA A 106 10.45 0.50 -10.80
C ALA A 106 9.46 0.76 -11.94
N LEU A 107 8.51 -0.15 -12.16
CA LEU A 107 7.48 -0.02 -13.20
C LEU A 107 6.56 1.18 -12.93
N ILE A 108 6.07 1.35 -11.70
CA ILE A 108 5.26 2.51 -11.30
C ILE A 108 6.03 3.81 -11.51
N ARG A 109 7.29 3.86 -11.06
CA ARG A 109 8.14 5.05 -11.24
C ARG A 109 8.34 5.40 -12.70
N TYR A 110 8.56 4.40 -13.54
CA TYR A 110 8.71 4.59 -14.98
C TYR A 110 7.44 5.10 -15.65
N ALA A 111 6.28 4.50 -15.32
CA ALA A 111 5.01 4.82 -15.96
C ALA A 111 4.45 6.19 -15.54
N PHE A 112 4.58 6.55 -14.25
CA PHE A 112 3.89 7.71 -13.67
C PHE A 112 4.81 8.78 -13.09
N GLN A 113 6.13 8.54 -13.03
CA GLN A 113 7.14 9.47 -12.47
C GLN A 113 6.85 9.87 -11.00
N VAL A 114 6.19 9.00 -10.26
CA VAL A 114 5.92 9.16 -8.81
C VAL A 114 6.89 8.32 -7.98
N ASP A 115 7.08 8.70 -6.72
CA ASP A 115 7.85 7.89 -5.77
C ASP A 115 6.95 6.80 -5.17
N PRO A 116 7.10 5.52 -5.56
CA PRO A 116 6.22 4.45 -5.13
C PRO A 116 6.31 4.16 -3.63
N TYR A 117 7.40 4.52 -2.97
CA TYR A 117 7.60 4.29 -1.53
C TYR A 117 6.77 5.22 -0.64
N LYS A 118 6.32 6.35 -1.19
CA LYS A 118 5.46 7.32 -0.49
C LYS A 118 3.97 7.05 -0.67
N LEU A 119 3.61 6.18 -1.61
CA LEU A 119 2.23 5.78 -1.85
C LEU A 119 1.71 4.92 -0.69
N THR A 120 0.42 5.03 -0.40
CA THR A 120 -0.26 4.05 0.45
C THR A 120 -0.36 2.72 -0.28
N MET A 121 -0.63 1.62 0.43
CA MET A 121 -0.66 0.29 -0.20
C MET A 121 -1.73 0.18 -1.28
N ASP A 122 -2.91 0.74 -1.08
CA ASP A 122 -3.98 0.77 -2.07
C ASP A 122 -3.60 1.60 -3.31
N GLU A 123 -2.98 2.78 -3.13
CA GLU A 123 -2.47 3.59 -4.25
C GLU A 123 -1.37 2.85 -5.01
N PHE A 124 -0.46 2.16 -4.30
CA PHE A 124 0.60 1.38 -4.93
C PHE A 124 0.03 0.28 -5.82
N TYR A 125 -0.92 -0.53 -5.34
CA TYR A 125 -1.51 -1.61 -6.13
C TYR A 125 -2.34 -1.08 -7.29
N LYS A 126 -3.10 0.00 -7.09
CA LYS A 126 -3.84 0.64 -8.17
C LYS A 126 -2.94 1.12 -9.30
N LEU A 127 -1.86 1.83 -8.98
CA LEU A 127 -0.91 2.29 -9.98
C LEU A 127 -0.12 1.14 -10.61
N LEU A 128 0.14 0.06 -9.88
CA LEU A 128 0.77 -1.13 -10.44
C LEU A 128 -0.13 -1.78 -11.49
N GLU A 129 -1.41 -1.95 -11.21
CA GLU A 129 -2.39 -2.49 -12.16
C GLU A 129 -2.45 -1.64 -13.43
N GLU A 130 -2.55 -0.32 -13.28
CA GLU A 130 -2.54 0.62 -14.41
C GLU A 130 -1.23 0.54 -15.21
N ALA A 131 -0.07 0.44 -14.56
CA ALA A 131 1.24 0.32 -15.21
C ALA A 131 1.36 -0.99 -16.01
N LEU A 132 0.90 -2.10 -15.45
CA LEU A 132 0.87 -3.40 -16.12
C LEU A 132 -0.05 -3.39 -17.35
N TRP A 133 -1.21 -2.74 -17.23
CA TRP A 133 -2.12 -2.57 -18.36
C TRP A 133 -1.47 -1.74 -19.49
N LEU A 134 -0.82 -0.62 -19.15
CA LEU A 134 -0.10 0.22 -20.12
C LEU A 134 1.02 -0.56 -20.82
N GLN A 135 1.80 -1.34 -20.08
CA GLN A 135 2.86 -2.18 -20.62
C GLN A 135 2.29 -3.17 -21.64
N LYS A 136 1.26 -3.94 -21.27
CA LYS A 136 0.60 -4.90 -22.17
C LYS A 136 0.02 -4.24 -23.42
N HIS A 137 -0.56 -3.04 -23.27
CA HIS A 137 -1.10 -2.29 -24.40
C HIS A 137 0.00 -1.84 -25.36
N ASN A 138 1.14 -1.38 -24.86
CA ASN A 138 2.29 -0.97 -25.66
C ASN A 138 2.92 -2.16 -26.38
N ASP A 139 3.08 -3.31 -25.72
CA ASP A 139 3.60 -4.54 -26.32
C ASP A 139 2.73 -5.00 -27.48
N ASN A 140 1.41 -5.04 -27.30
CA ASN A 140 0.45 -5.38 -28.35
C ASN A 140 0.50 -4.40 -29.56
N ARG A 141 0.75 -3.11 -29.30
CA ARG A 141 0.87 -2.09 -30.34
C ARG A 141 2.17 -2.26 -31.12
N MET A 142 3.28 -2.56 -30.45
CA MET A 142 4.57 -2.85 -31.09
C MET A 142 4.48 -4.11 -31.96
N GLU A 143 3.88 -5.18 -31.46
CA GLU A 143 3.69 -6.43 -32.21
C GLU A 143 2.92 -6.19 -33.51
N LYS A 144 1.78 -5.48 -33.46
CA LYS A 144 0.99 -5.10 -34.63
C LYS A 144 1.79 -4.27 -35.61
N THR A 145 2.59 -3.32 -35.12
CA THR A 145 3.44 -2.46 -35.99
C THR A 145 4.52 -3.27 -36.66
N MET A 146 5.17 -4.20 -35.93
CA MET A 146 6.18 -5.10 -36.50
C MET A 146 5.57 -6.03 -37.55
N MET A 147 4.42 -6.66 -37.26
CA MET A 147 3.71 -7.50 -38.22
C MET A 147 3.35 -6.73 -39.50
N ALA A 148 2.86 -5.50 -39.39
CA ALA A 148 2.55 -4.66 -40.53
C ALA A 148 3.80 -4.30 -41.35
N ALA A 149 4.94 -4.04 -40.70
CA ALA A 149 6.21 -3.78 -41.35
C ALA A 149 6.73 -5.02 -42.09
N PHE A 150 6.68 -6.20 -41.46
CA PHE A 150 7.04 -7.47 -42.11
C PHE A 150 6.15 -7.75 -43.32
N ALA A 151 4.83 -7.61 -43.20
CA ALA A 151 3.90 -7.82 -44.31
C ALA A 151 4.22 -6.94 -45.51
N LYS A 152 4.60 -5.66 -45.31
CA LYS A 152 5.02 -4.75 -46.38
C LYS A 152 6.34 -5.17 -47.01
N THR A 153 7.27 -5.74 -46.24
CA THR A 153 8.59 -6.13 -46.77
C THR A 153 8.51 -7.38 -47.64
N PHE A 154 7.56 -8.27 -47.40
CA PHE A 154 7.38 -9.52 -48.16
C PHE A 154 6.27 -9.46 -49.21
N SER A 155 5.60 -8.31 -49.38
CA SER A 155 4.57 -8.11 -50.42
C SER A 155 5.10 -7.46 -51.70
N ASN A 156 6.40 -7.21 -51.76
CA ASN A 156 7.13 -6.80 -52.97
C ASN A 156 7.98 -7.99 -53.48
#